data_db05b549c01147bf556934c0866b3892
#
_entry.id   db05b549c01147bf556934c0866b3892
#
_cell.length_a   1.000
_cell.length_b   1.000
_cell.length_c   1.000
_cell.angle_alpha   90.00
_cell.angle_beta   90.00
_cell.angle_gamma   90.00
#
_symmetry.space_group_name_H-M   'P 1'
#
loop_
_entity.id
_entity.type
_entity.pdbx_description
1 polymer ?
#
loop_
_entity_poly.entity_id
_entity_poly.type
_entity_poly.pdbx_seq_one_letter_code
_entity_poly.pdbx_strand_id
1 'polypeptide(L)' 'MEKKLYKVFYRTGNRNESFTFIEADGKEMIKDILYHVQGMTTELIRYEEVVQNETENI' A
#
# COMPACT_ATOMS: atom_id res chain seq x y z
N MET A 1 -9.13 -8.18 14.81
CA MET A 1 -9.20 -7.57 13.49
C MET A 1 -8.06 -7.99 12.64
N GLU A 2 -8.37 -8.32 11.44
CA GLU A 2 -7.37 -8.79 10.51
C GLU A 2 -6.86 -7.66 9.68
N LYS A 3 -5.57 -7.59 9.54
CA LYS A 3 -4.98 -6.62 8.65
C LYS A 3 -4.88 -7.19 7.26
N LYS A 4 -5.02 -6.31 6.30
CA LYS A 4 -4.89 -6.70 4.91
C LYS A 4 -3.60 -6.14 4.37
N LEU A 5 -3.07 -6.83 3.38
CA LEU A 5 -1.83 -6.40 2.74
C LEU A 5 -2.18 -5.75 1.42
N TYR A 6 -1.65 -4.57 1.19
CA TYR A 6 -1.90 -3.83 -0.04
C TYR A 6 -0.59 -3.55 -0.76
N LYS A 7 -0.62 -3.69 -2.06
CA LYS A 7 0.47 -3.23 -2.90
C LYS A 7 0.10 -1.83 -3.38
N VAL A 8 0.87 -0.85 -2.97
CA VAL A 8 0.52 0.54 -3.14
C VAL A 8 1.51 1.18 -4.11
N PHE A 9 0.99 1.77 -5.16
CA PHE A 9 1.80 2.47 -6.16
C PHE A 9 1.76 3.96 -5.86
N TYR A 10 2.92 4.56 -5.82
CA TYR A 10 3.02 5.96 -5.43
C TYR A 10 4.16 6.64 -6.17
N ARG A 11 4.16 7.95 -6.06
CA ARG A 11 5.23 8.75 -6.62
C ARG A 11 5.52 9.90 -5.65
N THR A 12 6.80 10.16 -5.42
CA THR A 12 7.21 11.22 -4.51
C THR A 12 7.89 12.31 -5.31
N GLY A 13 7.30 13.50 -5.30
CA GLY A 13 7.85 14.61 -6.03
C GLY A 13 7.91 14.31 -7.52
N ASN A 14 9.05 14.54 -8.12
CA ASN A 14 9.23 14.31 -9.54
C ASN A 14 9.86 12.97 -9.85
N ARG A 15 9.87 12.10 -8.88
CA ARG A 15 10.51 10.81 -9.09
C ARG A 15 9.61 9.89 -9.86
N ASN A 16 10.20 8.79 -10.31
CA ASN A 16 9.45 7.78 -11.02
C ASN A 16 8.49 7.07 -10.09
N GLU A 17 7.49 6.46 -10.67
CA GLU A 17 6.54 5.68 -9.93
C GLU A 17 7.23 4.50 -9.24
N SER A 18 6.84 4.26 -8.01
CA SER A 18 7.38 3.15 -7.22
C SER A 18 6.24 2.43 -6.55
N PHE A 19 6.56 1.35 -5.85
CA PHE A 19 5.53 0.66 -5.11
C PHE A 19 6.10 0.17 -3.78
N THR A 20 5.19 -0.08 -2.86
CA THR A 20 5.54 -0.64 -1.57
C THR A 20 4.36 -1.44 -1.07
N PHE A 21 4.61 -2.24 -0.04
CA PHE A 21 3.54 -3.03 0.57
C PHE A 21 3.19 -2.41 1.91
N ILE A 22 1.89 -2.30 2.16
CA ILE A 22 1.39 -1.69 3.38
C ILE A 22 0.36 -2.61 3.99
N GLU A 23 0.49 -2.88 5.28
CA GLU A 23 -0.52 -3.59 6.03
C GLU A 23 -1.43 -2.58 6.71
N ALA A 24 -2.73 -2.74 6.52
CA ALA A 24 -3.68 -1.82 7.10
C ALA A 24 -4.99 -2.53 7.36
N ASP A 25 -5.77 -1.98 8.27
CA ASP A 25 -7.06 -2.55 8.60
C ASP A 25 -8.05 -2.37 7.46
N GLY A 26 -7.88 -1.34 6.68
CA GLY A 26 -8.76 -1.08 5.57
C GLY A 26 -8.12 -0.12 4.60
N LYS A 27 -8.73 0.02 3.44
CA LYS A 27 -8.15 0.82 2.38
C LYS A 27 -8.05 2.29 2.76
N GLU A 28 -8.91 2.74 3.65
CA GLU A 28 -8.91 4.16 4.03
C GLU A 28 -7.67 4.52 4.82
N MET A 29 -6.95 3.55 5.33
CA MET A 29 -5.74 3.82 6.09
C MET A 29 -4.49 3.83 5.24
N ILE A 30 -4.60 3.42 3.98
CA ILE A 30 -3.44 3.32 3.12
C ILE A 30 -2.77 4.68 2.95
N LYS A 31 -3.57 5.69 2.71
CA LYS A 31 -3.05 7.02 2.44
C LYS A 31 -2.31 7.57 3.64
N ASP A 32 -2.90 7.41 4.83
CA ASP A 32 -2.27 7.91 6.04
C ASP A 32 -0.94 7.23 6.28
N ILE A 33 -0.90 5.92 6.11
CA ILE A 33 0.32 5.17 6.34
C ILE A 33 1.37 5.57 5.31
N LEU A 34 0.95 5.69 4.08
CA LEU A 34 1.88 6.05 3.01
C LEU A 34 2.51 7.41 3.28
N TYR A 35 1.70 8.38 3.68
CA TYR A 35 2.21 9.70 3.97
C TYR A 35 3.16 9.67 5.15
N HIS A 36 2.86 8.86 6.13
CA HIS A 36 3.70 8.78 7.32
C HIS A 36 5.06 8.17 6.99
N VAL A 37 5.09 7.18 6.12
CA VAL A 37 6.32 6.46 5.82
C VAL A 37 7.13 7.19 4.75
N GLN A 38 6.47 7.68 3.71
CA GLN A 38 7.15 8.24 2.56
C GLN A 38 7.19 9.77 2.54
N GLY A 39 6.38 10.41 3.39
CA GLY A 39 6.37 11.86 3.41
C GLY A 39 5.13 12.44 2.76
N MET A 40 4.89 13.70 3.06
CA MET A 40 3.65 14.34 2.63
C MET A 40 3.66 14.78 1.19
N THR A 41 4.82 14.74 0.54
CA THR A 41 4.88 15.06 -0.88
C THR A 41 4.59 13.86 -1.76
N THR A 42 4.22 12.74 -1.14
CA THR A 42 3.94 11.52 -1.86
C THR A 42 2.54 11.55 -2.45
N GLU A 43 2.43 11.08 -3.66
CA GLU A 43 1.14 11.01 -4.34
C GLU A 43 0.75 9.55 -4.49
N LEU A 44 -0.42 9.19 -3.98
CA LEU A 44 -0.94 7.84 -4.14
C LEU A 44 -1.51 7.70 -5.54
N ILE A 45 -1.00 6.75 -6.30
CA ILE A 45 -1.47 6.55 -7.65
C ILE A 45 -2.58 5.51 -7.67
N ARG A 46 -2.32 4.34 -7.09
CA ARG A 46 -3.35 3.30 -7.00
C ARG A 46 -2.86 2.24 -6.03
N TYR A 47 -3.74 1.33 -5.68
CA TYR A 47 -3.37 0.25 -4.80
C TYR A 47 -4.18 -0.99 -5.18
N GLU A 48 -3.67 -2.13 -4.73
CA GLU A 48 -4.32 -3.41 -4.95
C GLU A 48 -4.24 -4.19 -3.67
N GLU A 49 -5.31 -4.87 -3.33
CA GLU A 49 -5.26 -5.77 -2.18
C GLU A 49 -4.57 -7.04 -2.61
N VAL A 50 -3.59 -7.47 -1.83
CA VAL A 50 -2.86 -8.70 -2.09
C VAL A 50 -3.56 -9.82 -1.37
N VAL A 51 -4.15 -10.71 -2.11
CA VAL A 51 -4.86 -11.82 -1.53
C VAL A 51 -3.87 -12.93 -1.24
N GLN A 52 -3.77 -13.28 0.02
CA GLN A 52 -2.90 -14.38 0.40
C GLN A 52 -3.72 -15.63 0.46
N ASN A 53 -3.43 -16.51 -0.44
CA ASN A 53 -4.21 -17.70 -0.57
C ASN A 53 -3.38 -18.88 -0.10
N GLU A 54 -3.51 -19.19 1.16
CA GLU A 54 -2.65 -20.19 1.75
C GLU A 54 -3.05 -21.59 1.43
N THR A 55 -4.26 -21.76 1.03
CA THR A 55 -4.73 -23.11 0.84
C THR A 55 -4.09 -23.77 -0.36
N GLU A 56 -3.56 -23.01 -1.24
CA GLU A 56 -2.99 -23.62 -2.40
C GLU A 56 -1.65 -24.24 -2.12
N ASN A 57 -1.18 -24.11 -0.95
CA ASN A 57 0.09 -24.73 -0.62
C ASN A 57 0.03 -26.21 -0.52
N ILE A 58 -1.08 -26.74 -0.56
CA ILE A 58 -1.20 -28.16 -0.37
C ILE A 58 -0.63 -28.94 -1.50
#